data_8b897fdad476249a4faa09cd54065956
#
_entry.id   8b897fdad476249a4faa09cd54065956
#
_cell.length_a   1.000
_cell.length_b   1.000
_cell.length_c   1.000
_cell.angle_alpha   90.00
_cell.angle_beta   90.00
_cell.angle_gamma   90.00
#
_symmetry.space_group_name_H-M   'P 1'
#
loop_
_entity.id
_entity.type
_entity.pdbx_description
1 polymer ?
#
loop_
_entity_poly.entity_id
_entity_poly.type
_entity_poly.pdbx_seq_one_letter_code
_entity_poly.pdbx_strand_id
1 'polypeptide(L)'
;TNGLSAGTRNAYDNYYLAFPYLKLIKEGKVGTKELDEKVSNVLRLIFRTSMDPHKPFGSLGSPEHGQAGREIAEEGIVLLQNNGNVLPIDLNKAKKIAVIGENAIKMMTVGGGSSSLKVKYEISPLDGLKSRVGSKAEVVYARGYVGDPTGEYNGVKTGQDLKDNRLEGELLAEALPVAKDAELV
;
A
#
# COMPACT_ATOMS: atom_id res chain seq x y z
N THR A 1 21.34 -14.33 -5.35
CA THR A 1 22.24 -13.23 -5.04
C THR A 1 22.64 -12.52 -6.31
N ASN A 2 22.44 -11.25 -6.35
CA ASN A 2 22.59 -10.42 -7.55
C ASN A 2 24.04 -10.15 -7.99
N GLY A 3 25.04 -10.54 -7.22
CA GLY A 3 26.46 -10.30 -7.57
C GLY A 3 26.82 -8.85 -7.82
N LEU A 4 26.01 -7.91 -7.33
CA LEU A 4 26.24 -6.48 -7.45
C LEU A 4 27.27 -6.01 -6.44
N SER A 5 28.28 -5.27 -6.88
CA SER A 5 29.09 -4.49 -5.97
C SER A 5 28.45 -3.12 -5.72
N ALA A 6 28.36 -2.73 -4.46
CA ALA A 6 27.77 -1.46 -4.06
C ALA A 6 28.46 -0.27 -4.72
N GLY A 7 27.69 0.68 -5.22
CA GLY A 7 28.16 2.00 -5.62
C GLY A 7 28.58 2.19 -7.05
N THR A 8 28.40 1.22 -7.94
CA THR A 8 28.79 1.36 -9.35
C THR A 8 27.60 1.39 -10.29
N ARG A 9 27.54 2.44 -11.11
CA ARG A 9 26.56 2.55 -12.19
C ARG A 9 26.99 1.68 -13.38
N ASN A 10 26.06 0.88 -13.90
CA ASN A 10 26.22 0.10 -15.15
C ASN A 10 27.43 -0.83 -15.16
N ALA A 11 27.78 -1.40 -14.05
CA ALA A 11 29.05 -2.05 -13.91
C ALA A 11 28.94 -3.56 -14.04
N TYR A 12 28.71 -4.04 -15.26
CA TYR A 12 28.95 -5.46 -15.56
C TYR A 12 30.36 -5.91 -15.16
N ASP A 13 31.32 -4.97 -15.11
CA ASP A 13 32.68 -5.19 -14.64
C ASP A 13 32.72 -5.70 -13.20
N ASN A 14 31.78 -5.28 -12.36
CA ASN A 14 31.71 -5.61 -10.93
C ASN A 14 30.64 -6.66 -10.57
N TYR A 15 29.91 -7.18 -11.54
CA TYR A 15 29.04 -8.32 -11.32
C TYR A 15 29.85 -9.62 -11.29
N TYR A 16 29.83 -10.34 -10.19
CA TYR A 16 30.58 -11.58 -10.05
C TYR A 16 30.30 -12.60 -11.16
N LEU A 17 29.07 -12.65 -11.65
CA LEU A 17 28.61 -13.56 -12.70
C LEU A 17 28.66 -12.93 -14.11
N ALA A 18 29.33 -11.82 -14.28
CA ALA A 18 29.53 -11.17 -15.58
C ALA A 18 31.03 -11.20 -15.98
N PHE A 19 31.66 -10.05 -16.14
CA PHE A 19 33.06 -10.00 -16.59
C PHE A 19 34.06 -10.72 -15.69
N PRO A 20 33.99 -10.69 -14.36
CA PRO A 20 34.87 -11.50 -13.51
C PRO A 20 34.75 -13.00 -13.79
N TYR A 21 33.52 -13.51 -13.95
CA TYR A 21 33.27 -14.92 -14.25
C TYR A 21 33.76 -15.28 -15.67
N LEU A 22 33.46 -14.43 -16.66
CA LEU A 22 33.94 -14.58 -18.03
C LEU A 22 35.48 -14.65 -18.09
N LYS A 23 36.15 -13.83 -17.29
CA LYS A 23 37.61 -13.86 -17.17
C LYS A 23 38.11 -15.21 -16.67
N LEU A 24 37.52 -15.75 -15.64
CA LEU A 24 37.89 -17.06 -15.07
C LEU A 24 37.68 -18.20 -16.08
N ILE A 25 36.61 -18.15 -16.88
CA ILE A 25 36.37 -19.10 -17.98
C ILE A 25 37.49 -19.00 -19.04
N LYS A 26 37.80 -17.77 -19.49
CA LYS A 26 38.84 -17.53 -20.49
C LYS A 26 40.23 -17.97 -20.01
N GLU A 27 40.50 -17.87 -18.72
CA GLU A 27 41.73 -18.32 -18.08
C GLU A 27 41.75 -19.84 -17.80
N GLY A 28 40.66 -20.55 -18.14
CA GLY A 28 40.56 -21.99 -17.90
C GLY A 28 40.46 -22.39 -16.41
N LYS A 29 40.19 -21.42 -15.52
CA LYS A 29 40.08 -21.65 -14.08
C LYS A 29 38.74 -22.23 -13.65
N VAL A 30 37.69 -22.01 -14.45
CA VAL A 30 36.36 -22.58 -14.27
C VAL A 30 35.83 -23.05 -15.61
N GLY A 31 34.99 -24.08 -15.59
CA GLY A 31 34.34 -24.62 -16.78
C GLY A 31 33.04 -23.87 -17.11
N THR A 32 32.39 -24.22 -18.21
CA THR A 32 31.10 -23.65 -18.64
C THR A 32 29.90 -24.42 -18.10
N LYS A 33 30.11 -25.60 -17.50
CA LYS A 33 29.01 -26.49 -17.06
C LYS A 33 28.00 -25.77 -16.14
N GLU A 34 28.47 -25.06 -15.14
CA GLU A 34 27.63 -24.33 -14.20
C GLU A 34 26.92 -23.14 -14.87
N LEU A 35 27.55 -22.52 -15.86
CA LEU A 35 26.94 -21.48 -16.67
C LEU A 35 25.82 -22.05 -17.54
N ASP A 36 26.07 -23.14 -18.23
CA ASP A 36 25.10 -23.82 -19.09
C ASP A 36 23.88 -24.28 -18.30
N GLU A 37 24.10 -24.78 -17.07
CA GLU A 37 23.02 -25.16 -16.14
C GLU A 37 22.15 -23.94 -15.75
N LYS A 38 22.78 -22.81 -15.40
CA LYS A 38 22.06 -21.57 -15.07
C LYS A 38 21.28 -21.03 -16.26
N VAL A 39 21.90 -21.00 -17.43
CA VAL A 39 21.25 -20.60 -18.69
C VAL A 39 20.06 -21.51 -18.99
N SER A 40 20.23 -22.82 -18.85
CA SER A 40 19.15 -23.80 -19.06
C SER A 40 17.97 -23.56 -18.10
N ASN A 41 18.24 -23.22 -16.85
CA ASN A 41 17.19 -22.91 -15.88
C ASN A 41 16.41 -21.63 -16.24
N VAL A 42 17.11 -20.59 -16.68
CA VAL A 42 16.47 -19.34 -17.15
C VAL A 42 15.66 -19.60 -18.42
N LEU A 43 16.22 -20.29 -19.40
CA LEU A 43 15.52 -20.62 -20.63
C LEU A 43 14.27 -21.49 -20.34
N ARG A 44 14.39 -22.48 -19.48
CA ARG A 44 13.24 -23.31 -19.07
C ARG A 44 12.11 -22.46 -18.48
N LEU A 45 12.44 -21.47 -17.66
CA LEU A 45 11.46 -20.54 -17.11
C LEU A 45 10.81 -19.72 -18.22
N ILE A 46 11.60 -19.16 -19.14
CA ILE A 46 11.11 -18.36 -20.26
C ILE A 46 10.17 -19.20 -21.16
N PHE A 47 10.59 -20.41 -21.54
CA PHE A 47 9.75 -21.29 -22.37
C PHE A 47 8.44 -21.67 -21.69
N ARG A 48 8.46 -21.94 -20.39
CA ARG A 48 7.26 -22.31 -19.62
C ARG A 48 6.33 -21.14 -19.31
N THR A 49 6.81 -19.93 -19.38
CA THR A 49 6.03 -18.74 -19.00
C THR A 49 5.74 -17.83 -20.18
N SER A 50 6.76 -17.23 -20.74
CA SER A 50 6.58 -16.14 -21.72
C SER A 50 6.33 -16.64 -23.14
N MET A 51 6.83 -17.84 -23.47
CA MET A 51 6.75 -18.39 -24.83
C MET A 51 5.66 -19.47 -25.00
N ASP A 52 4.89 -19.75 -23.96
CA ASP A 52 3.73 -20.64 -24.09
C ASP A 52 2.57 -19.89 -24.74
N PRO A 53 2.16 -20.26 -25.98
CA PRO A 53 1.07 -19.60 -26.69
C PRO A 53 -0.31 -19.89 -26.07
N HIS A 54 -0.41 -20.91 -25.23
CA HIS A 54 -1.65 -21.30 -24.55
C HIS A 54 -1.74 -20.78 -23.13
N LYS A 55 -0.74 -20.02 -22.68
CA LYS A 55 -0.74 -19.44 -21.34
C LYS A 55 -1.89 -18.44 -21.20
N PRO A 56 -2.82 -18.66 -20.27
CA PRO A 56 -3.85 -17.68 -19.99
C PRO A 56 -3.20 -16.42 -19.40
N PHE A 57 -3.57 -15.27 -19.92
CA PHE A 57 -3.25 -14.00 -19.29
C PHE A 57 -4.18 -13.83 -18.09
N GLY A 58 -3.60 -13.52 -16.93
CA GLY A 58 -4.37 -13.13 -15.77
C GLY A 58 -5.06 -11.77 -15.98
N SER A 59 -5.92 -11.41 -15.07
CA SER A 59 -6.51 -10.07 -14.98
C SER A 59 -5.66 -9.16 -14.08
N LEU A 60 -5.71 -7.87 -14.32
CA LEU A 60 -5.04 -6.87 -13.50
C LEU A 60 -6.07 -5.91 -12.91
N GLY A 61 -6.13 -5.83 -11.57
CA GLY A 61 -7.00 -4.90 -10.87
C GLY A 61 -8.49 -5.09 -11.21
N SER A 62 -8.95 -6.33 -11.31
CA SER A 62 -10.36 -6.66 -11.52
C SER A 62 -11.19 -6.42 -10.24
N PRO A 63 -12.53 -6.34 -10.33
CA PRO A 63 -13.39 -6.26 -9.16
C PRO A 63 -13.17 -7.42 -8.17
N GLU A 64 -12.93 -8.63 -8.69
CA GLU A 64 -12.66 -9.82 -7.87
C GLU A 64 -11.36 -9.67 -7.08
N HIS A 65 -10.32 -9.04 -7.65
CA HIS A 65 -9.09 -8.73 -6.92
C HIS A 65 -9.35 -7.72 -5.80
N GLY A 66 -10.22 -6.73 -6.04
CA GLY A 66 -10.64 -5.78 -5.00
C GLY A 66 -11.37 -6.47 -3.85
N GLN A 67 -12.28 -7.40 -4.19
CA GLN A 67 -13.01 -8.19 -3.20
C GLN A 67 -12.08 -9.11 -2.40
N ALA A 68 -11.18 -9.83 -3.06
CA ALA A 68 -10.19 -10.68 -2.39
C ALA A 68 -9.27 -9.85 -1.45
N GLY A 69 -8.83 -8.68 -1.90
CA GLY A 69 -8.05 -7.77 -1.06
C GLY A 69 -8.79 -7.31 0.19
N ARG A 70 -10.10 -7.05 0.06
CA ARG A 70 -10.95 -6.71 1.18
C ARG A 70 -11.12 -7.89 2.16
N GLU A 71 -11.39 -9.09 1.67
CA GLU A 71 -11.53 -10.30 2.49
C GLU A 71 -10.25 -10.59 3.28
N ILE A 72 -9.09 -10.49 2.64
CA ILE A 72 -7.79 -10.63 3.31
C ILE A 72 -7.62 -9.59 4.42
N ALA A 73 -8.02 -8.34 4.17
CA ALA A 73 -7.94 -7.28 5.18
C ALA A 73 -8.89 -7.54 6.36
N GLU A 74 -10.13 -7.96 6.09
CA GLU A 74 -11.13 -8.28 7.10
C GLU A 74 -10.67 -9.44 8.00
N GLU A 75 -10.05 -10.47 7.45
CA GLU A 75 -9.48 -11.59 8.22
C GLU A 75 -8.20 -11.22 8.98
N GLY A 76 -7.47 -10.22 8.49
CA GLY A 76 -6.23 -9.75 9.11
C GLY A 76 -6.43 -8.80 10.29
N ILE A 77 -7.63 -8.22 10.46
CA ILE A 77 -7.91 -7.27 11.54
C ILE A 77 -8.11 -8.00 12.87
N VAL A 78 -7.33 -7.61 13.88
CA VAL A 78 -7.42 -8.16 15.22
C VAL A 78 -8.00 -7.14 16.18
N LEU A 79 -9.15 -7.46 16.80
CA LEU A 79 -9.78 -6.64 17.82
C LEU A 79 -9.09 -6.88 19.17
N LEU A 80 -8.23 -5.97 19.59
CA LEU A 80 -7.45 -6.11 20.83
C LEU A 80 -8.27 -5.83 22.09
N GLN A 81 -9.27 -4.95 22.00
CA GLN A 81 -10.09 -4.54 23.13
C GLN A 81 -11.46 -4.07 22.63
N ASN A 82 -12.52 -4.43 23.34
CA ASN A 82 -13.89 -3.96 23.05
C ASN A 82 -14.69 -3.83 24.36
N ASN A 83 -14.24 -2.93 25.23
CA ASN A 83 -14.91 -2.66 26.50
C ASN A 83 -16.28 -2.04 26.24
N GLY A 84 -17.31 -2.54 26.93
CA GLY A 84 -18.68 -2.07 26.75
C GLY A 84 -19.35 -2.54 25.45
N ASN A 85 -18.73 -3.46 24.67
CA ASN A 85 -19.29 -3.99 23.44
C ASN A 85 -19.70 -2.89 22.44
N VAL A 86 -18.84 -1.89 22.26
CA VAL A 86 -19.07 -0.79 21.30
C VAL A 86 -19.10 -1.31 19.85
N LEU A 87 -18.30 -2.33 19.59
CA LEU A 87 -18.27 -3.00 18.27
C LEU A 87 -18.98 -4.36 18.35
N PRO A 88 -19.74 -4.76 17.32
CA PRO A 88 -20.04 -3.99 16.11
C PRO A 88 -20.96 -2.79 16.41
N ILE A 89 -20.82 -1.71 15.63
CA ILE A 89 -21.64 -0.50 15.79
C ILE A 89 -23.12 -0.84 15.53
N ASP A 90 -23.96 -0.56 16.52
CA ASP A 90 -25.42 -0.67 16.39
C ASP A 90 -26.00 0.59 15.74
N LEU A 91 -26.23 0.54 14.44
CA LEU A 91 -26.78 1.66 13.64
C LEU A 91 -28.26 1.98 13.99
N ASN A 92 -28.91 1.22 14.86
CA ASN A 92 -30.20 1.61 15.40
C ASN A 92 -30.05 2.66 16.53
N LYS A 93 -28.92 2.64 17.21
CA LYS A 93 -28.57 3.55 18.30
C LYS A 93 -27.68 4.70 17.84
N ALA A 94 -26.63 4.40 17.09
CA ALA A 94 -25.72 5.41 16.58
C ALA A 94 -26.26 5.98 15.25
N LYS A 95 -26.99 7.09 15.35
CA LYS A 95 -27.54 7.80 14.19
C LYS A 95 -26.62 8.87 13.63
N LYS A 96 -25.70 9.37 14.44
CA LYS A 96 -24.69 10.33 14.06
C LYS A 96 -23.30 9.87 14.52
N ILE A 97 -22.41 9.71 13.58
CA ILE A 97 -21.06 9.24 13.81
C ILE A 97 -20.09 10.35 13.45
N ALA A 98 -19.29 10.80 14.39
CA ALA A 98 -18.21 11.74 14.16
C ALA A 98 -16.93 11.01 13.79
N VAL A 99 -16.28 11.45 12.73
CA VAL A 99 -14.96 10.99 12.34
C VAL A 99 -14.01 12.18 12.39
N ILE A 100 -12.97 12.07 13.22
CA ILE A 100 -12.05 13.18 13.47
C ILE A 100 -10.63 12.73 13.15
N GLY A 101 -9.91 13.58 12.44
CA GLY A 101 -8.50 13.38 12.16
C GLY A 101 -8.16 13.32 10.67
N GLU A 102 -6.96 13.76 10.35
CA GLU A 102 -6.44 13.78 8.98
C GLU A 102 -6.37 12.37 8.37
N ASN A 103 -6.03 11.38 9.16
CA ASN A 103 -5.89 10.00 8.67
C ASN A 103 -7.23 9.41 8.17
N ALA A 104 -8.36 9.99 8.54
CA ALA A 104 -9.66 9.57 8.03
C ALA A 104 -9.83 9.81 6.53
N ILE A 105 -9.17 10.84 5.99
CA ILE A 105 -9.23 11.23 4.56
C ILE A 105 -7.96 10.89 3.80
N LYS A 106 -6.91 10.46 4.50
CA LYS A 106 -5.61 10.19 3.88
C LYS A 106 -5.62 8.88 3.14
N MET A 107 -5.19 8.93 1.89
CA MET A 107 -5.00 7.75 1.04
C MET A 107 -3.57 7.26 1.20
N MET A 108 -3.38 6.02 1.65
CA MET A 108 -2.09 5.49 2.08
C MET A 108 -1.80 4.09 1.55
N THR A 109 -2.09 3.84 0.29
CA THR A 109 -1.65 2.61 -0.38
C THR A 109 -0.16 2.60 -0.69
N VAL A 110 0.51 3.75 -0.51
CA VAL A 110 1.93 3.93 -0.75
C VAL A 110 2.69 3.88 0.56
N GLY A 111 3.56 2.89 0.72
CA GLY A 111 4.45 2.79 1.90
C GLY A 111 5.80 3.49 1.74
N GLY A 112 6.03 4.19 0.63
CA GLY A 112 7.30 4.84 0.30
C GLY A 112 8.34 3.91 -0.31
N GLY A 113 9.35 4.47 -0.96
CA GLY A 113 10.45 3.74 -1.58
C GLY A 113 9.99 2.69 -2.59
N SER A 114 10.46 1.46 -2.44
CA SER A 114 10.12 0.34 -3.31
C SER A 114 8.67 -0.17 -3.15
N SER A 115 7.96 0.27 -2.13
CA SER A 115 6.54 -0.02 -1.91
C SER A 115 5.60 1.06 -2.49
N SER A 116 6.13 1.98 -3.29
CA SER A 116 5.34 2.96 -4.02
C SER A 116 4.57 2.28 -5.15
N LEU A 117 3.29 2.03 -4.93
CA LEU A 117 2.40 1.41 -5.90
C LEU A 117 1.59 2.46 -6.64
N LYS A 118 1.41 2.25 -7.93
CA LYS A 118 0.44 3.00 -8.73
C LYS A 118 -0.87 2.22 -8.75
N VAL A 119 -1.73 2.55 -7.81
CA VAL A 119 -3.02 1.86 -7.66
C VAL A 119 -4.07 2.41 -8.63
N LYS A 120 -5.07 1.60 -8.92
CA LYS A 120 -6.18 1.97 -9.81
C LYS A 120 -7.18 2.91 -9.12
N TYR A 121 -7.40 2.72 -7.83
CA TYR A 121 -8.24 3.54 -6.97
C TYR A 121 -7.80 3.36 -5.51
N GLU A 122 -8.19 4.30 -4.69
CA GLU A 122 -8.01 4.25 -3.24
C GLU A 122 -9.34 4.57 -2.55
N ILE A 123 -9.53 4.02 -1.37
CA ILE A 123 -10.71 4.29 -0.54
C ILE A 123 -10.19 4.76 0.81
N SER A 124 -10.51 5.99 1.18
CA SER A 124 -10.17 6.50 2.50
C SER A 124 -11.01 5.83 3.60
N PRO A 125 -10.53 5.80 4.86
CA PRO A 125 -11.33 5.31 5.98
C PRO A 125 -12.72 5.99 6.07
N LEU A 126 -12.77 7.29 5.84
CA LEU A 126 -14.02 8.06 5.85
C LEU A 126 -14.99 7.61 4.74
N ASP A 127 -14.48 7.44 3.52
CA ASP A 127 -15.30 7.00 2.38
C ASP A 127 -15.79 5.56 2.58
N GLY A 128 -14.93 4.70 3.09
CA GLY A 128 -15.28 3.32 3.43
C GLY A 128 -16.39 3.27 4.48
N LEU A 129 -16.28 4.07 5.54
CA LEU A 129 -17.30 4.18 6.58
C LEU A 129 -18.62 4.72 6.02
N LYS A 130 -18.59 5.84 5.29
CA LYS A 130 -19.78 6.41 4.65
C LYS A 130 -20.48 5.40 3.73
N SER A 131 -19.71 4.71 2.92
CA SER A 131 -20.25 3.66 2.04
C SER A 131 -20.90 2.51 2.82
N ARG A 132 -20.29 2.09 3.93
CA ARG A 132 -20.79 0.99 4.76
C ARG A 132 -22.04 1.35 5.53
N VAL A 133 -22.09 2.55 6.06
CA VAL A 133 -23.22 3.07 6.85
C VAL A 133 -24.42 3.41 5.95
N GLY A 134 -24.15 3.95 4.77
CA GLY A 134 -25.18 4.37 3.81
C GLY A 134 -26.11 5.42 4.42
N SER A 135 -27.42 5.24 4.24
CA SER A 135 -28.46 6.12 4.78
C SER A 135 -28.90 5.78 6.22
N LYS A 136 -28.27 4.81 6.87
CA LYS A 136 -28.70 4.35 8.20
C LYS A 136 -28.25 5.28 9.33
N ALA A 137 -27.17 6.01 9.12
CA ALA A 137 -26.68 7.04 10.05
C ALA A 137 -25.95 8.15 9.28
N GLU A 138 -25.90 9.32 9.88
CA GLU A 138 -25.12 10.45 9.39
C GLU A 138 -23.65 10.25 9.79
N VAL A 139 -22.73 10.46 8.84
CA VAL A 139 -21.28 10.47 9.12
C VAL A 139 -20.76 11.89 8.88
N VAL A 140 -20.41 12.56 9.99
CA VAL A 140 -19.82 13.90 9.97
C VAL A 140 -18.31 13.81 10.14
N TYR A 141 -17.60 14.75 9.51
CA TYR A 141 -16.15 14.78 9.56
C TYR A 141 -15.66 16.14 10.03
N ALA A 142 -14.64 16.12 10.88
CA ALA A 142 -13.84 17.29 11.22
C ALA A 142 -12.35 16.94 11.18
N ARG A 143 -11.51 17.84 10.70
CA ARG A 143 -10.09 17.54 10.57
C ARG A 143 -9.40 17.41 11.92
N GLY A 144 -9.68 18.31 12.85
CA GLY A 144 -9.15 18.28 14.22
C GLY A 144 -7.67 18.62 14.35
N TYR A 145 -6.82 18.17 13.43
CA TYR A 145 -5.39 18.46 13.39
C TYR A 145 -4.85 18.37 11.97
N VAL A 146 -3.68 18.96 11.76
CA VAL A 146 -2.86 18.77 10.55
C VAL A 146 -1.61 18.00 10.95
N GLY A 147 -1.40 16.85 10.31
CA GLY A 147 -0.21 16.03 10.52
C GLY A 147 0.98 16.58 9.73
N ASP A 148 1.12 16.15 8.49
CA ASP A 148 2.17 16.65 7.60
C ASP A 148 1.57 17.61 6.56
N PRO A 149 1.87 18.92 6.67
CA PRO A 149 1.33 19.91 5.72
C PRO A 149 1.86 19.73 4.29
N THR A 150 2.91 18.95 4.10
CA THR A 150 3.47 18.66 2.76
C THR A 150 2.70 17.56 2.04
N GLY A 151 1.87 16.80 2.74
CA GLY A 151 1.19 15.62 2.21
C GLY A 151 2.15 14.49 1.85
N GLU A 152 3.35 14.49 2.40
CA GLU A 152 4.35 13.44 2.20
C GLU A 152 4.25 12.38 3.31
N TYR A 153 4.47 11.13 2.92
CA TYR A 153 4.66 10.04 3.86
C TYR A 153 5.96 9.31 3.51
N ASN A 154 6.89 9.29 4.45
CA ASN A 154 8.24 8.73 4.22
C ASN A 154 8.92 9.27 2.95
N GLY A 155 8.77 10.56 2.66
CA GLY A 155 9.33 11.19 1.47
C GLY A 155 8.59 10.88 0.17
N VAL A 156 7.40 10.32 0.24
CA VAL A 156 6.55 10.04 -0.92
C VAL A 156 5.29 10.90 -0.89
N LYS A 157 5.08 11.63 -1.97
CA LYS A 157 3.84 12.41 -2.15
C LYS A 157 2.67 11.46 -2.40
N THR A 158 1.65 11.58 -1.58
CA THR A 158 0.42 10.77 -1.73
C THR A 158 -0.45 11.22 -2.90
N GLY A 159 -0.14 12.35 -3.51
CA GLY A 159 -0.94 12.95 -4.59
C GLY A 159 -2.17 13.72 -4.10
N GLN A 160 -2.46 13.69 -2.80
CA GLN A 160 -3.51 14.49 -2.18
C GLN A 160 -2.98 15.87 -1.78
N ASP A 161 -3.78 16.92 -1.97
CA ASP A 161 -3.53 18.21 -1.34
C ASP A 161 -4.17 18.22 0.05
N LEU A 162 -3.33 17.95 1.06
CA LEU A 162 -3.74 17.93 2.47
C LEU A 162 -3.34 19.23 3.20
N LYS A 163 -2.93 20.26 2.45
CA LYS A 163 -2.56 21.54 3.05
C LYS A 163 -3.76 22.15 3.77
N ASP A 164 -3.48 22.64 4.95
CA ASP A 164 -4.43 23.41 5.74
C ASP A 164 -3.63 24.44 6.53
N ASN A 165 -3.98 25.71 6.33
CA ASN A 165 -3.28 26.83 6.95
C ASN A 165 -3.95 27.30 8.25
N ARG A 166 -5.03 26.63 8.67
CA ARG A 166 -5.72 26.93 9.92
C ARG A 166 -4.84 26.61 11.12
N LEU A 167 -4.96 27.40 12.15
CA LEU A 167 -4.28 27.14 13.40
C LEU A 167 -4.88 25.91 14.10
N GLU A 168 -4.08 25.22 14.91
CA GLU A 168 -4.53 24.04 15.66
C GLU A 168 -5.77 24.35 16.53
N GLY A 169 -5.82 25.52 17.14
CA GLY A 169 -6.97 25.96 17.92
C GLY A 169 -8.26 26.09 17.12
N GLU A 170 -8.19 26.50 15.85
CA GLU A 170 -9.34 26.61 14.95
C GLU A 170 -9.84 25.22 14.54
N LEU A 171 -8.94 24.29 14.24
CA LEU A 171 -9.26 22.92 13.91
C LEU A 171 -9.90 22.19 15.09
N LEU A 172 -9.39 22.42 16.29
CA LEU A 172 -9.97 21.88 17.52
C LEU A 172 -11.35 22.47 17.82
N ALA A 173 -11.52 23.79 17.62
CA ALA A 173 -12.82 24.46 17.78
C ALA A 173 -13.90 23.94 16.82
N GLU A 174 -13.50 23.51 15.61
CA GLU A 174 -14.40 22.83 14.66
C GLU A 174 -14.75 21.41 15.13
N ALA A 175 -13.75 20.65 15.57
CA ALA A 175 -13.92 19.23 15.91
C ALA A 175 -14.71 18.98 17.21
N LEU A 176 -14.56 19.85 18.22
CA LEU A 176 -15.23 19.69 19.51
C LEU A 176 -16.75 19.65 19.44
N PRO A 177 -17.44 20.59 18.74
CA PRO A 177 -18.89 20.51 18.60
C PRO A 177 -19.33 19.28 17.80
N VAL A 178 -18.58 18.87 16.76
CA VAL A 178 -18.84 17.68 15.96
C VAL A 178 -18.81 16.44 16.84
N ALA A 179 -17.78 16.33 17.71
CA ALA A 179 -17.68 15.23 18.65
C ALA A 179 -18.79 15.20 19.71
N LYS A 180 -19.20 16.38 20.22
CA LYS A 180 -20.24 16.48 21.25
C LYS A 180 -21.63 16.16 20.74
N ASP A 181 -21.90 16.37 19.47
CA ASP A 181 -23.20 16.18 18.83
C ASP A 181 -23.39 14.78 18.24
N ALA A 182 -22.39 13.91 18.33
CA ALA A 182 -22.42 12.54 17.82
C ALA A 182 -22.63 11.52 18.94
N GLU A 183 -23.35 10.43 18.63
CA GLU A 183 -23.51 9.29 19.54
C GLU A 183 -22.25 8.39 19.55
N LEU A 184 -21.42 8.50 18.49
CA LEU A 184 -20.16 7.76 18.37
C LEU A 184 -19.08 8.66 17.78
N VAL A 185 -17.87 8.60 18.32
CA VAL A 185 -16.70 9.32 17.86
C VAL A 185 -15.57 8.35 17.56
#